data_b9a5ffbc41ee25fcc12a604ca300eba2
#
_entry.id   b9a5ffbc41ee25fcc12a604ca300eba2
#
_cell.length_a   1.000
_cell.length_b   1.000
_cell.length_c   1.000
_cell.angle_alpha   90.00
_cell.angle_beta   90.00
_cell.angle_gamma   90.00
#
_symmetry.space_group_name_H-M   'P 1'
#
loop_
_entity.id
_entity.type
_entity.pdbx_description
1 polymer ?
#
loop_
_entity_poly.entity_id
_entity_poly.type
_entity_poly.pdbx_seq_one_letter_code
_entity_poly.pdbx_strand_id
1 'polypeptide(L)'
;ELSVAKLLEKLKVDDIKHQYYFYGDDTISVNKELYNFLETNVPYLISMVSSDFSKITLADIKEDNAEEEIIIPDPAHEPTIGVIDTLFDENVYFGNWVENVDYLDEIEKLMDKGKDRTHGTAISSIIVDGPRLNPWLDDGCGRFKVRHFGVCAERISTVKLMKKIKEIIANNSDIHVWNLSLGTDDEVSKNFISYDAAVLDELQAQKNIVFVISGTNDNRSTKNGILRVGSPADSLNSIVVNSVRRDGTPASYSRKGNILSFFNKPDVSYYGGDYNERIKVYTSNGEMNEYGTSFAAPWISRKLCYLIDVVGLPREVAKALIIDSAAGWEYKLGAYKNKDILGYGVIPIDISRILSSESREIRFIVYGTSQSYKTTNYAIPVPRDDENKYPYIARATMCYFPDCSRAQGVDYTNRELSMKFGRVKPNGQIDDINENIQDEEGLHADERQSRKEFRKWENTKFISKVLKANRPIVSYGERLWGISVISKERLSSQMEKDLNFGAVITLREVNGINRIEDFIKACTLRGWIVSEIDVENQIDVYNTNQEEIVFD
;
A
#
# COMPACT_ATOMS: atom_id res chain seq x y z
N GLU A 1 30.63 5.97 -14.76
CA GLU A 1 29.51 6.85 -14.41
C GLU A 1 29.87 8.28 -14.84
N LEU A 2 29.06 8.84 -15.72
CA LEU A 2 29.22 10.25 -16.12
C LEU A 2 28.45 11.08 -15.10
N SER A 3 29.14 11.87 -14.28
CA SER A 3 28.47 12.85 -13.43
C SER A 3 27.69 13.87 -14.29
N VAL A 4 26.62 14.43 -13.75
CA VAL A 4 25.80 15.46 -14.43
C VAL A 4 26.68 16.65 -14.84
N ALA A 5 27.70 17.00 -14.05
CA ALA A 5 28.66 18.04 -14.38
C ALA A 5 29.39 17.78 -15.72
N LYS A 6 29.89 16.55 -15.92
CA LYS A 6 30.55 16.15 -17.18
C LYS A 6 29.59 16.13 -18.38
N LEU A 7 28.31 15.85 -18.14
CA LEU A 7 27.27 15.90 -19.17
C LEU A 7 27.06 17.34 -19.63
N LEU A 8 26.92 18.29 -18.71
CA LEU A 8 26.74 19.72 -19.00
C LEU A 8 27.94 20.32 -19.73
N GLU A 9 29.18 19.94 -19.34
CA GLU A 9 30.39 20.31 -20.05
C GLU A 9 30.38 19.83 -21.52
N LYS A 10 29.99 18.57 -21.75
CA LYS A 10 29.87 18.03 -23.12
C LYS A 10 28.81 18.74 -23.96
N LEU A 11 27.74 19.22 -23.34
CA LEU A 11 26.68 19.97 -24.00
C LEU A 11 27.04 21.44 -24.23
N LYS A 12 28.25 21.89 -23.80
CA LYS A 12 28.72 23.27 -23.90
C LYS A 12 27.75 24.28 -23.27
N VAL A 13 27.20 23.93 -22.13
CA VAL A 13 26.37 24.84 -21.35
C VAL A 13 27.30 25.82 -20.64
N ASP A 14 27.32 27.07 -21.08
CA ASP A 14 28.18 28.11 -20.53
C ASP A 14 27.74 28.46 -19.10
N ASP A 15 28.72 28.68 -18.20
CA ASP A 15 28.55 29.16 -16.83
C ASP A 15 27.84 28.20 -15.84
N ILE A 16 28.29 26.94 -15.83
CA ILE A 16 27.75 25.86 -14.99
C ILE A 16 27.79 26.19 -13.48
N LYS A 17 28.70 27.04 -13.02
CA LYS A 17 28.93 27.29 -11.58
C LYS A 17 27.98 28.31 -10.95
N HIS A 18 27.33 29.18 -11.71
CA HIS A 18 26.56 30.29 -11.16
C HIS A 18 25.03 30.19 -11.36
N GLN A 19 24.54 29.23 -12.16
CA GLN A 19 23.12 29.12 -12.47
C GLN A 19 22.45 27.83 -11.91
N TYR A 20 23.23 26.92 -11.35
CA TYR A 20 22.73 25.60 -10.94
C TYR A 20 23.23 25.17 -9.58
N TYR A 21 22.37 24.52 -8.79
CA TYR A 21 22.77 23.86 -7.55
C TYR A 21 22.86 22.36 -7.80
N PHE A 22 24.02 21.77 -7.45
CA PHE A 22 24.23 20.33 -7.49
C PHE A 22 23.80 19.70 -6.17
N TYR A 23 23.01 18.63 -6.28
CA TYR A 23 22.61 17.77 -5.16
C TYR A 23 23.27 16.38 -5.33
N GLY A 24 24.61 16.31 -5.14
CA GLY A 24 25.39 15.12 -5.44
C GLY A 24 25.88 15.07 -6.89
N ASP A 25 26.32 13.89 -7.34
CA ASP A 25 26.97 13.72 -8.66
C ASP A 25 25.97 13.52 -9.81
N ASP A 26 24.70 13.21 -9.50
CA ASP A 26 23.67 12.78 -10.43
C ASP A 26 22.47 13.72 -10.54
N THR A 27 22.38 14.73 -9.68
CA THR A 27 21.19 15.60 -9.58
C THR A 27 21.56 17.08 -9.54
N ILE A 28 20.86 17.90 -10.35
CA ILE A 28 21.01 19.36 -10.37
C ILE A 28 19.66 20.07 -10.32
N SER A 29 19.62 21.24 -9.71
CA SER A 29 18.52 22.19 -9.86
C SER A 29 18.78 23.08 -11.07
N VAL A 30 17.82 23.21 -11.96
CA VAL A 30 17.94 23.97 -13.22
C VAL A 30 16.79 24.96 -13.35
N ASN A 31 17.03 26.06 -14.07
CA ASN A 31 15.96 26.96 -14.46
C ASN A 31 15.15 26.40 -15.65
N LYS A 32 14.02 27.02 -15.97
CA LYS A 32 13.11 26.54 -17.02
C LYS A 32 13.76 26.52 -18.42
N GLU A 33 14.69 27.40 -18.69
CA GLU A 33 15.38 27.51 -20.00
C GLU A 33 16.34 26.34 -20.18
N LEU A 34 17.14 26.03 -19.16
CA LEU A 34 18.03 24.88 -19.20
C LEU A 34 17.25 23.56 -19.16
N TYR A 35 16.14 23.50 -18.43
CA TYR A 35 15.26 22.34 -18.44
C TYR A 35 14.80 22.01 -19.85
N ASN A 36 14.22 22.98 -20.58
CA ASN A 36 13.75 22.78 -21.95
C ASN A 36 14.89 22.40 -22.91
N PHE A 37 16.08 22.96 -22.72
CA PHE A 37 17.26 22.59 -23.50
C PHE A 37 17.69 21.14 -23.24
N LEU A 38 17.72 20.72 -21.97
CA LEU A 38 18.09 19.34 -21.60
C LEU A 38 17.05 18.33 -22.06
N GLU A 39 15.76 18.62 -21.93
CA GLU A 39 14.67 17.76 -22.40
C GLU A 39 14.77 17.49 -23.90
N THR A 40 15.18 18.49 -24.69
CA THR A 40 15.33 18.36 -26.14
C THR A 40 16.61 17.61 -26.55
N ASN A 41 17.71 17.83 -25.83
CA ASN A 41 19.04 17.37 -26.25
C ASN A 41 19.53 16.11 -25.52
N VAL A 42 18.84 15.70 -24.44
CA VAL A 42 19.22 14.54 -23.63
C VAL A 42 17.99 13.66 -23.40
N PRO A 43 17.58 12.84 -24.39
CA PRO A 43 16.34 12.09 -24.36
C PRO A 43 16.27 11.02 -23.25
N TYR A 44 17.36 10.72 -22.58
CA TYR A 44 17.47 9.82 -21.44
C TYR A 44 17.57 10.56 -20.10
N LEU A 45 17.47 11.89 -20.11
CA LEU A 45 17.38 12.68 -18.89
C LEU A 45 16.00 12.45 -18.26
N ILE A 46 16.00 11.93 -17.04
CA ILE A 46 14.77 11.77 -16.28
C ILE A 46 14.45 13.14 -15.68
N SER A 47 13.44 13.80 -16.21
CA SER A 47 13.03 15.10 -15.72
C SER A 47 12.49 15.00 -14.29
N MET A 48 12.85 15.98 -13.46
CA MET A 48 12.27 16.16 -12.14
C MET A 48 11.38 17.40 -12.17
N VAL A 49 10.17 17.27 -11.61
CA VAL A 49 9.28 18.41 -11.42
C VAL A 49 9.43 18.91 -9.98
N SER A 50 9.58 20.21 -9.78
CA SER A 50 9.48 20.81 -8.45
C SER A 50 8.02 20.85 -8.05
N SER A 51 7.67 20.24 -6.93
CA SER A 51 6.32 20.20 -6.40
C SER A 51 6.08 21.34 -5.45
N ASP A 52 4.95 22.01 -5.62
CA ASP A 52 4.48 23.05 -4.72
C ASP A 52 3.48 22.46 -3.73
N PHE A 53 3.92 22.17 -2.52
CA PHE A 53 3.07 21.66 -1.45
C PHE A 53 2.24 22.75 -0.75
N SER A 54 2.39 24.04 -1.12
CA SER A 54 1.73 25.16 -0.45
C SER A 54 0.24 25.34 -0.77
N LYS A 55 -0.33 24.49 -1.65
CA LYS A 55 -1.75 24.58 -2.04
C LYS A 55 -2.64 23.57 -1.31
N ILE A 56 -2.31 23.25 -0.07
CA ILE A 56 -3.25 22.56 0.81
C ILE A 56 -4.22 23.63 1.31
N THR A 57 -5.39 23.70 0.69
CA THR A 57 -6.42 24.71 1.05
C THR A 57 -7.21 24.18 2.24
N LEU A 58 -6.97 24.76 3.39
CA LEU A 58 -7.88 24.69 4.54
C LEU A 58 -9.01 25.69 4.30
N ALA A 59 -10.24 25.21 4.30
CA ALA A 59 -11.41 26.09 4.23
C ALA A 59 -11.66 26.69 5.62
N ASP A 60 -11.40 27.99 5.76
CA ASP A 60 -11.66 28.76 6.98
C ASP A 60 -13.16 28.80 7.28
N ILE A 61 -13.60 28.04 8.27
CA ILE A 61 -14.87 28.29 8.96
C ILE A 61 -14.56 28.18 10.46
N LYS A 62 -14.52 29.30 11.14
CA LYS A 62 -14.52 29.37 12.60
C LYS A 62 -15.96 29.19 13.09
N GLU A 63 -16.20 28.14 13.85
CA GLU A 63 -17.32 28.10 14.79
C GLU A 63 -16.77 28.36 16.19
N ASP A 64 -17.18 29.47 16.77
CA ASP A 64 -16.93 29.81 18.18
C ASP A 64 -17.82 28.90 19.07
N ASN A 65 -17.29 27.79 19.51
CA ASN A 65 -17.87 27.00 20.59
C ASN A 65 -16.91 27.00 21.78
N ALA A 66 -17.44 27.30 22.97
CA ALA A 66 -16.70 27.12 24.21
C ALA A 66 -16.32 25.63 24.35
N GLU A 67 -15.04 25.33 24.19
CA GLU A 67 -14.54 23.95 24.23
C GLU A 67 -14.52 23.44 25.67
N GLU A 68 -15.21 22.31 25.94
CA GLU A 68 -14.93 21.50 27.11
C GLU A 68 -13.49 20.99 27.03
N GLU A 69 -12.75 21.08 28.13
CA GLU A 69 -11.35 20.61 28.20
C GLU A 69 -11.32 19.10 27.90
N ILE A 70 -10.75 18.73 26.75
CA ILE A 70 -10.66 17.34 26.32
C ILE A 70 -9.48 16.70 27.04
N ILE A 71 -9.74 15.68 27.86
CA ILE A 71 -8.71 14.91 28.55
C ILE A 71 -8.73 13.48 28.02
N ILE A 72 -7.57 13.00 27.55
CA ILE A 72 -7.33 11.60 27.20
C ILE A 72 -6.23 11.02 28.09
N PRO A 73 -6.20 9.70 28.34
CA PRO A 73 -5.14 9.09 29.15
C PRO A 73 -3.76 9.30 28.47
N ASP A 74 -2.72 9.38 29.29
CA ASP A 74 -1.34 9.43 28.78
C ASP A 74 -0.95 8.12 28.05
N PRO A 75 -0.07 8.19 27.04
CA PRO A 75 0.41 7.02 26.33
C PRO A 75 1.23 6.11 27.25
N ALA A 76 1.13 4.81 27.06
CA ALA A 76 1.89 3.81 27.80
C ALA A 76 2.72 2.91 26.86
N HIS A 77 2.14 1.82 26.40
CA HIS A 77 2.82 0.80 25.58
C HIS A 77 2.30 0.73 24.14
N GLU A 78 1.48 1.70 23.75
CA GLU A 78 0.91 1.73 22.40
C GLU A 78 2.01 1.82 21.35
N PRO A 79 1.84 1.16 20.20
CA PRO A 79 2.79 1.23 19.10
C PRO A 79 2.84 2.63 18.48
N THR A 80 3.94 2.91 17.80
CA THR A 80 4.23 4.22 17.21
C THR A 80 4.09 4.19 15.69
N ILE A 81 3.34 5.15 15.15
CA ILE A 81 3.25 5.41 13.71
C ILE A 81 4.12 6.62 13.37
N GLY A 82 4.97 6.49 12.35
CA GLY A 82 5.73 7.62 11.81
C GLY A 82 4.86 8.49 10.92
N VAL A 83 4.88 9.79 11.14
CA VAL A 83 4.22 10.79 10.29
C VAL A 83 5.26 11.70 9.66
N ILE A 84 5.25 11.79 8.34
CA ILE A 84 6.10 12.72 7.59
C ILE A 84 5.18 13.71 6.90
N ASP A 85 5.15 14.96 7.40
CA ASP A 85 4.19 15.96 6.97
C ASP A 85 4.73 17.39 7.14
N THR A 86 3.86 18.40 7.08
CA THR A 86 4.15 19.76 7.55
C THR A 86 4.44 19.75 9.05
N LEU A 87 4.77 20.89 9.63
CA LEU A 87 5.10 20.98 11.06
C LEU A 87 3.91 20.55 11.95
N PHE A 88 4.20 20.21 13.18
CA PHE A 88 3.22 19.87 14.23
C PHE A 88 3.08 21.03 15.23
N ASP A 89 1.87 21.27 15.70
CA ASP A 89 1.61 22.21 16.80
C ASP A 89 1.37 21.43 18.11
N GLU A 90 2.23 21.68 19.10
CA GLU A 90 2.20 20.96 20.38
C GLU A 90 1.04 21.41 21.30
N ASN A 91 0.40 22.56 21.00
CA ASN A 91 -0.69 23.12 21.77
C ASN A 91 -2.03 22.42 21.44
N VAL A 92 -2.09 21.11 21.62
CA VAL A 92 -3.27 20.27 21.38
C VAL A 92 -3.46 19.30 22.55
N TYR A 93 -4.70 18.88 22.81
CA TYR A 93 -5.02 18.01 23.96
C TYR A 93 -4.32 16.64 23.91
N PHE A 94 -3.91 16.19 22.70
CA PHE A 94 -3.22 14.93 22.49
C PHE A 94 -1.69 15.08 22.32
N GLY A 95 -1.13 16.25 22.66
CA GLY A 95 0.30 16.55 22.49
C GLY A 95 1.22 15.51 23.15
N ASN A 96 0.85 14.96 24.32
CA ASN A 96 1.61 13.92 25.01
C ASN A 96 1.75 12.60 24.23
N TRP A 97 0.90 12.38 23.20
CA TRP A 97 0.94 11.21 22.32
C TRP A 97 1.87 11.40 21.11
N VAL A 98 2.44 12.60 20.95
CA VAL A 98 3.22 12.97 19.76
C VAL A 98 4.64 13.34 20.14
N GLU A 99 5.60 12.56 19.70
CA GLU A 99 7.02 12.94 19.70
C GLU A 99 7.26 13.80 18.46
N ASN A 100 7.43 15.12 18.65
CA ASN A 100 7.61 16.08 17.57
C ASN A 100 9.08 16.28 17.23
N VAL A 101 9.45 16.06 15.96
CA VAL A 101 10.81 16.24 15.44
C VAL A 101 10.79 17.24 14.29
N ASP A 102 11.33 18.43 14.52
CA ASP A 102 11.50 19.46 13.51
C ASP A 102 12.70 19.12 12.60
N TYR A 103 12.43 18.83 11.35
CA TYR A 103 13.42 18.48 10.33
C TYR A 103 13.69 19.64 9.35
N LEU A 104 13.32 20.89 9.71
CA LEU A 104 13.64 22.06 8.92
C LEU A 104 15.11 22.43 9.05
N ASP A 105 15.74 22.87 7.96
CA ASP A 105 17.04 23.50 8.04
C ASP A 105 16.95 24.97 8.48
N GLU A 106 18.08 25.61 8.75
CA GLU A 106 18.14 27.00 9.24
C GLU A 106 17.44 28.00 8.31
N ILE A 107 17.49 27.76 7.00
CA ILE A 107 16.86 28.66 6.01
C ILE A 107 15.34 28.44 6.01
N GLU A 108 14.90 27.18 6.08
CA GLU A 108 13.48 26.85 6.17
C GLU A 108 12.85 27.38 7.46
N LYS A 109 13.56 27.30 8.59
CA LYS A 109 13.13 27.90 9.86
C LYS A 109 12.93 29.42 9.79
N LEU A 110 13.81 30.10 9.06
CA LEU A 110 13.67 31.55 8.83
C LEU A 110 12.46 31.92 7.94
N MET A 111 11.99 30.97 7.13
CA MET A 111 10.82 31.14 6.26
C MET A 111 9.52 30.68 6.91
N ASP A 112 9.58 29.99 8.05
CA ASP A 112 8.41 29.53 8.79
C ASP A 112 7.58 30.71 9.30
N LYS A 113 6.37 30.87 8.76
CA LYS A 113 5.40 31.91 9.17
C LYS A 113 4.38 31.39 10.18
N GLY A 114 4.59 30.20 10.75
CA GLY A 114 3.70 29.57 11.73
C GLY A 114 2.37 29.05 11.17
N LYS A 115 2.13 29.14 9.85
CA LYS A 115 0.89 28.69 9.21
C LYS A 115 0.87 27.22 8.82
N ASP A 116 2.04 26.61 8.73
CA ASP A 116 2.20 25.25 8.15
C ASP A 116 2.14 24.14 9.18
N ARG A 117 1.51 24.38 10.34
CA ARG A 117 1.36 23.37 11.41
C ARG A 117 0.01 22.66 11.36
N THR A 118 -0.96 23.24 10.67
CA THR A 118 -2.35 22.77 10.72
C THR A 118 -2.53 21.39 10.09
N HIS A 119 -1.94 21.14 8.91
CA HIS A 119 -2.13 19.88 8.20
C HIS A 119 -1.47 18.69 8.93
N GLY A 120 -0.21 18.80 9.31
CA GLY A 120 0.48 17.73 10.05
C GLY A 120 -0.16 17.45 11.41
N THR A 121 -0.65 18.49 12.11
CA THR A 121 -1.38 18.36 13.37
C THR A 121 -2.71 17.64 13.15
N ALA A 122 -3.47 17.99 12.12
CA ALA A 122 -4.73 17.36 11.75
C ALA A 122 -4.55 15.86 11.41
N ILE A 123 -3.50 15.50 10.65
CA ILE A 123 -3.15 14.11 10.36
C ILE A 123 -2.85 13.34 11.65
N SER A 124 -2.03 13.91 12.53
CA SER A 124 -1.68 13.29 13.81
C SER A 124 -2.90 13.11 14.72
N SER A 125 -3.88 14.03 14.69
CA SER A 125 -5.13 13.92 15.46
C SER A 125 -5.95 12.68 15.07
N ILE A 126 -6.00 12.33 13.79
CA ILE A 126 -6.68 11.12 13.31
C ILE A 126 -5.96 9.86 13.82
N ILE A 127 -4.64 9.84 13.74
CA ILE A 127 -3.85 8.69 14.20
C ILE A 127 -4.04 8.46 15.71
N VAL A 128 -3.95 9.52 16.50
CA VAL A 128 -4.07 9.41 17.96
C VAL A 128 -5.50 9.13 18.37
N ASP A 129 -6.47 9.93 17.97
CA ASP A 129 -7.81 9.94 18.56
C ASP A 129 -8.94 10.09 17.52
N GLY A 130 -8.70 9.65 16.28
CA GLY A 130 -9.66 9.71 15.18
C GLY A 130 -11.06 9.15 15.50
N PRO A 131 -11.18 7.97 16.18
CA PRO A 131 -12.47 7.40 16.58
C PRO A 131 -13.30 8.31 17.48
N ARG A 132 -12.69 9.03 18.41
CA ARG A 132 -13.40 9.99 19.25
C ARG A 132 -13.92 11.19 18.44
N LEU A 133 -13.08 11.70 17.55
CA LEU A 133 -13.46 12.83 16.69
C LEU A 133 -14.55 12.41 15.69
N ASN A 134 -14.55 11.15 15.24
CA ASN A 134 -15.48 10.59 14.27
C ASN A 134 -16.04 9.25 14.76
N PRO A 135 -17.00 9.22 15.70
CA PRO A 135 -17.49 7.95 16.28
C PRO A 135 -18.05 6.95 15.27
N TRP A 136 -18.55 7.42 14.11
CA TRP A 136 -19.04 6.57 13.04
C TRP A 136 -17.89 5.85 12.27
N LEU A 137 -16.63 6.27 12.48
CA LEU A 137 -15.40 5.66 11.94
C LEU A 137 -14.60 4.94 13.02
N ASP A 138 -15.21 4.59 14.15
CA ASP A 138 -14.52 3.81 15.16
C ASP A 138 -14.04 2.49 14.56
N ASP A 139 -12.72 2.36 14.49
CA ASP A 139 -12.06 1.24 13.82
C ASP A 139 -11.72 0.09 14.77
N GLY A 140 -11.95 0.25 16.07
CA GLY A 140 -11.62 -0.74 17.09
C GLY A 140 -10.12 -0.94 17.32
N CYS A 141 -9.25 -0.11 16.72
CA CYS A 141 -7.79 -0.24 16.86
C CYS A 141 -7.22 0.43 18.13
N GLY A 142 -8.02 1.18 18.88
CA GLY A 142 -7.51 1.97 20.01
C GLY A 142 -6.74 3.21 19.57
N ARG A 143 -5.79 3.67 20.39
CA ARG A 143 -4.93 4.82 20.13
C ARG A 143 -3.52 4.38 19.74
N PHE A 144 -2.79 5.26 19.04
CA PHE A 144 -1.41 5.04 18.65
C PHE A 144 -0.56 6.26 19.01
N LYS A 145 0.68 6.02 19.40
CA LYS A 145 1.67 7.09 19.49
C LYS A 145 2.07 7.54 18.09
N VAL A 146 2.45 8.79 17.98
CA VAL A 146 2.97 9.37 16.75
C VAL A 146 4.39 9.84 16.98
N ARG A 147 5.31 9.52 16.07
CA ARG A 147 6.56 10.25 15.90
C ARG A 147 6.42 11.10 14.65
N HIS A 148 6.26 12.40 14.85
CA HIS A 148 5.96 13.37 13.80
C HIS A 148 7.23 14.05 13.34
N PHE A 149 7.49 13.99 12.04
CA PHE A 149 8.61 14.65 11.37
C PHE A 149 8.09 15.79 10.50
N GLY A 150 8.27 17.02 10.98
CA GLY A 150 7.95 18.23 10.22
C GLY A 150 9.03 18.51 9.19
N VAL A 151 8.78 18.16 7.92
CA VAL A 151 9.81 18.21 6.86
C VAL A 151 9.73 19.42 5.95
N CYS A 152 8.62 20.15 5.95
CA CYS A 152 8.42 21.34 5.13
C CYS A 152 7.57 22.39 5.81
N ALA A 153 7.90 23.67 5.56
CA ALA A 153 7.14 24.84 6.00
C ALA A 153 6.20 25.34 4.88
N GLU A 154 6.68 25.69 3.70
CA GLU A 154 5.85 26.14 2.56
C GLU A 154 6.13 25.33 1.29
N ARG A 155 7.38 25.15 0.95
CA ARG A 155 7.83 24.46 -0.27
C ARG A 155 9.13 23.71 -0.03
N ILE A 156 9.18 22.50 -0.52
CA ILE A 156 10.40 21.69 -0.50
C ILE A 156 10.60 21.07 -1.89
N SER A 157 11.84 21.03 -2.38
CA SER A 157 12.12 20.25 -3.59
C SER A 157 12.00 18.76 -3.30
N THR A 158 11.49 18.00 -4.27
CA THR A 158 11.34 16.55 -4.17
C THR A 158 12.64 15.84 -3.76
N VAL A 159 13.77 16.27 -4.30
CA VAL A 159 15.10 15.72 -3.95
C VAL A 159 15.45 15.94 -2.49
N LYS A 160 15.23 17.16 -1.99
CA LYS A 160 15.49 17.50 -0.59
C LYS A 160 14.58 16.71 0.35
N LEU A 161 13.29 16.61 0.00
CA LEU A 161 12.33 15.80 0.74
C LEU A 161 12.77 14.33 0.80
N MET A 162 13.14 13.74 -0.33
CA MET A 162 13.57 12.33 -0.36
C MET A 162 14.87 12.10 0.41
N LYS A 163 15.78 13.06 0.43
CA LYS A 163 16.98 13.00 1.27
C LYS A 163 16.61 12.99 2.75
N LYS A 164 15.72 13.88 3.19
CA LYS A 164 15.20 13.90 4.56
C LYS A 164 14.53 12.57 4.91
N ILE A 165 13.66 12.05 4.05
CA ILE A 165 12.97 10.77 4.27
C ILE A 165 13.96 9.62 4.42
N LYS A 166 14.98 9.51 3.56
CA LYS A 166 16.03 8.48 3.70
C LYS A 166 16.74 8.55 5.05
N GLU A 167 17.03 9.75 5.53
CA GLU A 167 17.68 10.01 6.81
C GLU A 167 16.76 9.65 8.00
N ILE A 168 15.50 10.08 7.95
CA ILE A 168 14.45 9.76 8.94
C ILE A 168 14.30 8.25 9.06
N ILE A 169 14.10 7.55 7.95
CA ILE A 169 13.92 6.09 7.93
C ILE A 169 15.18 5.34 8.39
N ALA A 170 16.37 5.87 8.13
CA ALA A 170 17.62 5.25 8.58
C ALA A 170 17.75 5.30 10.10
N ASN A 171 17.29 6.37 10.73
CA ASN A 171 17.46 6.64 12.15
C ASN A 171 16.27 6.13 13.03
N ASN A 172 15.20 5.62 12.42
CA ASN A 172 13.98 5.21 13.12
C ASN A 172 13.56 3.79 12.70
N SER A 173 14.42 2.81 12.98
CA SER A 173 14.20 1.41 12.59
C SER A 173 13.15 0.69 13.42
N ASP A 174 12.71 1.29 14.51
CA ASP A 174 11.65 0.82 15.42
C ASP A 174 10.23 1.09 14.89
N ILE A 175 10.09 1.90 13.85
CA ILE A 175 8.80 2.25 13.26
C ILE A 175 8.58 1.43 11.98
N HIS A 176 7.49 0.66 11.94
CA HIS A 176 7.14 -0.18 10.79
C HIS A 176 6.16 0.49 9.82
N VAL A 177 5.29 1.37 10.31
CA VAL A 177 4.24 2.03 9.51
C VAL A 177 4.47 3.53 9.43
N TRP A 178 4.51 4.06 8.23
CA TRP A 178 4.78 5.45 7.93
C TRP A 178 3.63 6.08 7.13
N ASN A 179 3.02 7.13 7.68
CA ASN A 179 2.02 7.94 6.98
C ASN A 179 2.71 9.07 6.22
N LEU A 180 2.44 9.18 4.93
CA LEU A 180 2.92 10.25 4.06
C LEU A 180 1.73 10.87 3.31
N SER A 181 1.20 11.96 3.86
CA SER A 181 0.05 12.65 3.26
C SER A 181 0.46 13.87 2.40
N LEU A 182 1.70 13.91 1.98
CA LEU A 182 2.25 14.90 1.05
C LEU A 182 2.24 14.36 -0.38
N GLY A 183 1.84 15.18 -1.33
CA GLY A 183 1.81 14.80 -2.74
C GLY A 183 1.78 16.02 -3.67
N THR A 184 1.94 15.78 -4.96
CA THR A 184 2.00 16.83 -5.98
C THR A 184 0.67 17.03 -6.69
N ASP A 185 0.40 18.24 -7.13
CA ASP A 185 -0.76 18.56 -7.97
C ASP A 185 -0.61 18.04 -9.41
N ASP A 186 0.63 17.82 -9.86
CA ASP A 186 0.92 17.36 -11.21
C ASP A 186 0.61 15.86 -11.37
N GLU A 187 0.11 15.48 -12.54
CA GLU A 187 -0.12 14.08 -12.88
C GLU A 187 1.18 13.31 -13.05
N VAL A 188 1.26 12.09 -12.49
CA VAL A 188 2.39 11.19 -12.75
C VAL A 188 2.52 10.85 -14.24
N SER A 189 3.73 10.56 -14.69
CA SER A 189 4.01 10.14 -16.05
C SER A 189 3.27 8.83 -16.40
N LYS A 190 2.91 8.66 -17.67
CA LYS A 190 2.35 7.37 -18.18
C LYS A 190 3.40 6.28 -18.30
N ASN A 191 4.66 6.64 -18.46
CA ASN A 191 5.72 5.74 -18.90
C ASN A 191 6.82 5.56 -17.86
N PHE A 192 6.84 6.36 -16.80
CA PHE A 192 7.88 6.35 -15.79
C PHE A 192 7.28 6.51 -14.39
N ILE A 193 7.85 5.80 -13.44
CA ILE A 193 7.59 6.02 -12.01
C ILE A 193 8.30 7.31 -11.59
N SER A 194 7.68 8.11 -10.73
CA SER A 194 8.27 9.33 -10.18
C SER A 194 9.54 9.00 -9.36
N TYR A 195 10.40 10.00 -9.18
CA TYR A 195 11.63 9.81 -8.42
C TYR A 195 11.36 9.49 -6.95
N ASP A 196 10.46 10.22 -6.35
CA ASP A 196 10.03 10.05 -4.97
C ASP A 196 9.37 8.67 -4.74
N ALA A 197 8.46 8.24 -5.61
CA ALA A 197 7.89 6.90 -5.54
C ALA A 197 8.97 5.81 -5.63
N ALA A 198 9.93 5.97 -6.53
CA ALA A 198 11.03 5.01 -6.67
C ALA A 198 11.93 4.93 -5.41
N VAL A 199 12.17 6.07 -4.75
CA VAL A 199 12.91 6.11 -3.47
C VAL A 199 12.13 5.40 -2.36
N LEU A 200 10.80 5.61 -2.28
CA LEU A 200 9.96 4.94 -1.30
C LEU A 200 9.89 3.42 -1.55
N ASP A 201 9.82 3.01 -2.82
CA ASP A 201 9.83 1.60 -3.20
C ASP A 201 11.15 0.92 -2.83
N GLU A 202 12.28 1.58 -3.05
CA GLU A 202 13.62 1.11 -2.66
C GLU A 202 13.72 0.93 -1.14
N LEU A 203 13.27 1.92 -0.35
CA LEU A 203 13.30 1.84 1.11
C LEU A 203 12.47 0.66 1.63
N GLN A 204 11.29 0.42 1.06
CA GLN A 204 10.43 -0.69 1.44
C GLN A 204 10.94 -2.06 0.99
N ALA A 205 11.68 -2.13 -0.11
CA ALA A 205 12.34 -3.37 -0.54
C ALA A 205 13.52 -3.73 0.36
N GLN A 206 14.19 -2.73 0.96
CA GLN A 206 15.40 -2.92 1.79
C GLN A 206 15.11 -3.04 3.28
N LYS A 207 14.01 -2.46 3.76
CA LYS A 207 13.66 -2.35 5.19
C LYS A 207 12.28 -2.92 5.46
N ASN A 208 12.06 -3.38 6.69
CA ASN A 208 10.77 -3.92 7.13
C ASN A 208 9.79 -2.78 7.49
N ILE A 209 9.41 -1.98 6.51
CA ILE A 209 8.49 -0.84 6.68
C ILE A 209 7.43 -0.82 5.59
N VAL A 210 6.32 -0.12 5.85
CA VAL A 210 5.27 0.17 4.86
C VAL A 210 4.92 1.64 4.89
N PHE A 211 4.93 2.30 3.73
CA PHE A 211 4.37 3.63 3.57
C PHE A 211 2.89 3.55 3.22
N VAL A 212 2.09 4.37 3.89
CA VAL A 212 0.70 4.67 3.53
C VAL A 212 0.67 6.08 2.94
N ILE A 213 0.25 6.18 1.69
CA ILE A 213 0.34 7.41 0.90
C ILE A 213 -1.04 7.86 0.47
N SER A 214 -1.31 9.16 0.56
CA SER A 214 -2.56 9.74 0.03
C SER A 214 -2.59 9.74 -1.50
N GLY A 215 -3.78 9.48 -2.09
CA GLY A 215 -3.98 9.36 -3.55
C GLY A 215 -3.97 10.68 -4.32
N THR A 216 -3.69 11.80 -3.65
CA THR A 216 -3.74 13.19 -4.14
C THR A 216 -5.13 13.69 -4.58
N ASN A 217 -5.35 14.99 -4.48
CA ASN A 217 -6.65 15.62 -4.73
C ASN A 217 -6.69 16.35 -6.08
N ASP A 218 -7.84 16.34 -6.75
CA ASP A 218 -8.10 17.18 -7.93
C ASP A 218 -8.74 18.50 -7.48
N ASN A 219 -7.91 19.53 -7.34
CA ASN A 219 -8.31 20.85 -6.86
C ASN A 219 -8.75 21.80 -7.99
N ARG A 220 -8.93 21.31 -9.22
CA ARG A 220 -9.33 22.16 -10.36
C ARG A 220 -10.80 22.59 -10.25
N SER A 221 -11.04 23.87 -10.50
CA SER A 221 -12.41 24.44 -10.54
C SER A 221 -13.22 23.98 -11.76
N THR A 222 -12.56 23.63 -12.87
CA THR A 222 -13.19 23.12 -14.09
C THR A 222 -12.61 21.77 -14.44
N LYS A 223 -13.45 20.72 -14.47
CA LYS A 223 -13.02 19.34 -14.69
C LYS A 223 -13.12 18.94 -16.17
N ASN A 224 -11.99 18.91 -16.84
CA ASN A 224 -11.86 18.21 -18.11
C ASN A 224 -11.36 16.77 -17.86
N GLY A 225 -12.25 15.90 -17.40
CA GLY A 225 -11.93 14.52 -17.04
C GLY A 225 -11.30 14.38 -15.63
N ILE A 226 -11.08 13.14 -15.20
CA ILE A 226 -10.46 12.81 -13.91
C ILE A 226 -8.95 12.74 -14.10
N LEU A 227 -8.19 13.52 -13.32
CA LEU A 227 -6.73 13.48 -13.29
C LEU A 227 -6.21 12.12 -12.81
N ARG A 228 -5.00 11.79 -13.24
CA ARG A 228 -4.25 10.70 -12.63
C ARG A 228 -3.65 11.16 -11.30
N VAL A 229 -3.34 10.18 -10.44
CA VAL A 229 -2.65 10.47 -9.18
C VAL A 229 -1.40 11.31 -9.38
N GLY A 230 -1.05 12.07 -8.36
CA GLY A 230 0.20 12.83 -8.29
C GLY A 230 1.30 12.01 -7.61
N SER A 231 2.55 12.47 -7.74
CA SER A 231 3.67 11.87 -7.04
C SER A 231 3.57 12.16 -5.52
N PRO A 232 3.95 11.21 -4.62
CA PRO A 232 4.48 9.87 -4.86
C PRO A 232 3.43 8.74 -4.88
N ALA A 233 2.16 9.06 -5.16
CA ALA A 233 1.08 8.06 -5.17
C ALA A 233 1.19 7.02 -6.32
N ASP A 234 2.27 7.04 -7.07
CA ASP A 234 2.68 6.02 -8.04
C ASP A 234 3.70 5.00 -7.46
N SER A 235 3.99 5.05 -6.16
CA SER A 235 4.81 4.04 -5.49
C SER A 235 4.12 2.68 -5.51
N LEU A 236 4.82 1.65 -6.00
CA LEU A 236 4.29 0.30 -6.14
C LEU A 236 4.23 -0.45 -4.80
N ASN A 237 5.29 -0.33 -3.99
CA ASN A 237 5.40 -1.02 -2.71
C ASN A 237 4.50 -0.41 -1.63
N SER A 238 4.22 0.88 -1.69
CA SER A 238 3.36 1.58 -0.73
C SER A 238 1.90 1.16 -0.84
N ILE A 239 1.11 1.43 0.19
CA ILE A 239 -0.35 1.40 0.12
C ILE A 239 -0.84 2.81 -0.19
N VAL A 240 -1.39 2.99 -1.37
CA VAL A 240 -1.96 4.27 -1.80
C VAL A 240 -3.45 4.28 -1.54
N VAL A 241 -3.91 5.31 -0.82
CA VAL A 241 -5.29 5.41 -0.32
C VAL A 241 -6.01 6.57 -0.97
N ASN A 242 -7.11 6.27 -1.65
CA ASN A 242 -8.03 7.28 -2.17
C ASN A 242 -9.18 7.56 -1.19
N SER A 243 -9.93 8.63 -1.45
CA SER A 243 -11.04 9.04 -0.60
C SER A 243 -12.40 8.65 -1.16
N VAL A 244 -13.30 8.26 -0.25
CA VAL A 244 -14.73 8.00 -0.53
C VAL A 244 -15.63 8.80 0.38
N ARG A 245 -16.88 8.97 -0.05
CA ARG A 245 -18.00 9.48 0.74
C ARG A 245 -18.52 8.42 1.71
N ARG A 246 -19.44 8.79 2.58
CA ARG A 246 -20.08 7.86 3.54
C ARG A 246 -20.81 6.68 2.87
N ASP A 247 -21.31 6.88 1.66
CA ASP A 247 -21.96 5.82 0.87
C ASP A 247 -20.97 4.89 0.13
N GLY A 248 -19.66 5.10 0.30
CA GLY A 248 -18.60 4.32 -0.36
C GLY A 248 -18.33 4.71 -1.81
N THR A 249 -19.02 5.72 -2.35
CA THR A 249 -18.72 6.24 -3.68
C THR A 249 -17.47 7.11 -3.68
N PRO A 250 -16.71 7.20 -4.79
CA PRO A 250 -15.52 8.04 -4.86
C PRO A 250 -15.82 9.49 -4.49
N ALA A 251 -14.97 10.10 -3.67
CA ALA A 251 -15.04 11.53 -3.40
C ALA A 251 -14.83 12.33 -4.70
N SER A 252 -15.45 13.51 -4.79
CA SER A 252 -15.52 14.29 -6.03
C SER A 252 -14.16 14.75 -6.55
N TYR A 253 -13.15 14.81 -5.67
CA TYR A 253 -11.77 15.21 -5.96
C TYR A 253 -10.82 14.00 -6.13
N SER A 254 -11.29 12.78 -5.93
CA SER A 254 -10.46 11.57 -6.04
C SER A 254 -9.89 11.41 -7.46
N ARG A 255 -8.59 11.17 -7.53
CA ARG A 255 -7.87 10.96 -8.79
C ARG A 255 -7.84 9.48 -9.15
N LYS A 256 -7.58 9.18 -10.42
CA LYS A 256 -7.44 7.80 -10.90
C LYS A 256 -5.98 7.41 -11.07
N GLY A 257 -5.68 6.14 -10.91
CA GLY A 257 -4.36 5.61 -11.18
C GLY A 257 -4.38 4.52 -12.21
N ASN A 258 -3.53 4.68 -13.23
CA ASN A 258 -2.99 3.63 -14.07
C ASN A 258 -1.54 3.98 -14.25
N ILE A 259 -0.67 3.28 -13.53
CA ILE A 259 0.76 3.53 -13.52
C ILE A 259 1.40 2.63 -14.57
N LEU A 260 2.32 3.18 -15.36
CA LEU A 260 2.95 2.47 -16.46
C LEU A 260 1.93 1.78 -17.37
N SER A 261 0.72 2.32 -17.47
CA SER A 261 -0.42 1.84 -18.25
C SER A 261 -1.05 0.51 -17.80
N PHE A 262 -0.55 -0.16 -16.77
CA PHE A 262 -1.06 -1.46 -16.31
C PHE A 262 -1.05 -1.70 -14.80
N PHE A 263 -0.17 -1.07 -14.00
CA PHE A 263 -0.24 -1.17 -12.54
C PHE A 263 -1.41 -0.36 -12.00
N ASN A 264 -2.12 -0.92 -11.02
CA ASN A 264 -3.29 -0.26 -10.45
C ASN A 264 -2.91 0.55 -9.21
N LYS A 265 -3.26 1.81 -9.22
CA LYS A 265 -3.26 2.71 -8.08
C LYS A 265 -4.53 3.58 -8.15
N PRO A 266 -5.12 3.98 -7.04
CA PRO A 266 -4.75 3.61 -5.67
C PRO A 266 -4.85 2.10 -5.42
N ASP A 267 -4.28 1.62 -4.30
CA ASP A 267 -4.49 0.23 -3.88
C ASP A 267 -5.89 0.06 -3.30
N VAL A 268 -6.31 0.97 -2.42
CA VAL A 268 -7.57 0.92 -1.69
C VAL A 268 -8.15 2.31 -1.51
N SER A 269 -9.38 2.37 -1.00
CA SER A 269 -10.05 3.62 -0.65
C SER A 269 -10.60 3.59 0.76
N TYR A 270 -10.69 4.77 1.39
CA TYR A 270 -11.27 4.93 2.71
C TYR A 270 -11.96 6.28 2.88
N TYR A 271 -12.63 6.49 3.98
CA TYR A 271 -13.44 7.68 4.26
C TYR A 271 -12.55 8.88 4.63
N GLY A 272 -12.36 9.79 3.68
CA GLY A 272 -11.62 11.05 3.86
C GLY A 272 -12.51 12.29 3.68
N GLY A 273 -13.82 12.08 3.59
CA GLY A 273 -14.81 13.15 3.38
C GLY A 273 -14.93 13.63 1.94
N ASP A 274 -15.84 14.58 1.72
CA ASP A 274 -16.05 15.33 0.48
C ASP A 274 -16.53 16.74 0.84
N TYR A 275 -16.71 17.62 -0.12
CA TYR A 275 -17.14 19.02 0.09
C TYR A 275 -18.33 19.17 1.04
N ASN A 276 -19.32 18.29 0.95
CA ASN A 276 -20.55 18.31 1.77
C ASN A 276 -20.59 17.26 2.89
N GLU A 277 -19.58 16.40 2.99
CA GLU A 277 -19.50 15.29 3.96
C GLU A 277 -18.10 15.27 4.56
N ARG A 278 -17.85 16.18 5.47
CA ARG A 278 -16.53 16.37 6.04
C ARG A 278 -16.27 15.42 7.20
N ILE A 279 -15.00 15.17 7.48
CA ILE A 279 -14.54 14.48 8.69
C ILE A 279 -13.97 15.48 9.68
N LYS A 280 -14.08 15.16 10.97
CA LYS A 280 -13.53 15.98 12.02
C LYS A 280 -12.07 15.64 12.27
N VAL A 281 -11.27 16.68 12.41
CA VAL A 281 -9.87 16.67 12.82
C VAL A 281 -9.66 17.66 13.97
N TYR A 282 -8.52 17.61 14.62
CA TYR A 282 -8.18 18.57 15.67
C TYR A 282 -6.84 19.25 15.40
N THR A 283 -6.79 20.53 15.67
CA THR A 283 -5.60 21.40 15.50
C THR A 283 -5.48 22.33 16.68
N SER A 284 -4.47 23.17 16.73
CA SER A 284 -4.38 24.25 17.75
C SER A 284 -5.53 25.28 17.70
N ASN A 285 -6.32 25.28 16.64
CA ASN A 285 -7.54 26.07 16.54
C ASN A 285 -8.81 25.33 16.98
N GLY A 286 -8.67 24.15 17.62
CA GLY A 286 -9.77 23.31 18.03
C GLY A 286 -10.20 22.29 16.98
N GLU A 287 -11.44 21.77 17.10
CA GLU A 287 -12.04 20.85 16.13
C GLU A 287 -12.28 21.57 14.79
N MET A 288 -11.87 20.92 13.71
CA MET A 288 -12.09 21.41 12.36
C MET A 288 -12.77 20.32 11.49
N ASN A 289 -13.47 20.76 10.47
CA ASN A 289 -14.12 19.88 9.50
C ASN A 289 -13.38 19.91 8.16
N GLU A 290 -12.77 18.77 7.79
CA GLU A 290 -11.87 18.66 6.65
C GLU A 290 -12.30 17.57 5.66
N TYR A 291 -11.71 17.60 4.47
CA TYR A 291 -11.86 16.57 3.46
C TYR A 291 -10.59 16.45 2.62
N GLY A 292 -10.26 15.25 2.18
CA GLY A 292 -9.09 15.01 1.33
C GLY A 292 -8.58 13.56 1.45
N THR A 293 -7.85 13.12 0.44
CA THR A 293 -7.15 11.83 0.50
C THR A 293 -6.12 11.80 1.64
N SER A 294 -5.58 12.95 2.02
CA SER A 294 -4.67 13.11 3.16
C SER A 294 -5.31 12.66 4.48
N PHE A 295 -6.62 12.82 4.62
CA PHE A 295 -7.37 12.42 5.81
C PHE A 295 -7.92 11.00 5.74
N ALA A 296 -7.85 10.33 4.59
CA ALA A 296 -8.16 8.91 4.43
C ALA A 296 -6.96 8.02 4.78
N ALA A 297 -5.76 8.41 4.41
CA ALA A 297 -4.53 7.63 4.61
C ALA A 297 -4.23 7.30 6.09
N PRO A 298 -4.33 8.22 7.06
CA PRO A 298 -4.00 7.93 8.45
C PRO A 298 -4.88 6.83 9.08
N TRP A 299 -6.12 6.64 8.65
CA TRP A 299 -6.96 5.52 9.07
C TRP A 299 -6.42 4.17 8.64
N ILE A 300 -5.83 4.09 7.45
CA ILE A 300 -5.19 2.87 6.98
C ILE A 300 -3.85 2.64 7.69
N SER A 301 -3.13 3.72 8.03
CA SER A 301 -1.93 3.64 8.87
C SER A 301 -2.23 3.03 10.24
N ARG A 302 -3.35 3.42 10.89
CA ARG A 302 -3.83 2.84 12.16
C ARG A 302 -4.07 1.34 12.03
N LYS A 303 -4.84 0.92 11.00
CA LYS A 303 -5.16 -0.49 10.75
C LYS A 303 -3.91 -1.32 10.46
N LEU A 304 -2.98 -0.81 9.66
CA LEU A 304 -1.71 -1.47 9.38
C LEU A 304 -0.85 -1.63 10.63
N CYS A 305 -0.71 -0.58 11.43
CA CYS A 305 0.03 -0.62 12.67
C CYS A 305 -0.60 -1.63 13.65
N TYR A 306 -1.93 -1.67 13.73
CA TYR A 306 -2.63 -2.68 14.52
C TYR A 306 -2.27 -4.11 14.06
N LEU A 307 -2.32 -4.37 12.75
CA LEU A 307 -2.01 -5.69 12.19
C LEU A 307 -0.55 -6.10 12.40
N ILE A 308 0.39 -5.16 12.26
CA ILE A 308 1.83 -5.43 12.33
C ILE A 308 2.32 -5.43 13.78
N ASP A 309 2.02 -4.38 14.55
CA ASP A 309 2.65 -4.15 15.84
C ASP A 309 1.80 -4.60 17.05
N VAL A 310 0.48 -4.74 16.90
CA VAL A 310 -0.40 -5.29 17.94
C VAL A 310 -0.63 -6.78 17.74
N VAL A 311 -1.05 -7.19 16.54
CA VAL A 311 -1.32 -8.61 16.21
C VAL A 311 -0.02 -9.38 15.93
N GLY A 312 1.06 -8.69 15.52
CA GLY A 312 2.36 -9.29 15.25
C GLY A 312 2.49 -9.93 13.87
N LEU A 313 1.71 -9.47 12.89
CA LEU A 313 1.74 -10.05 11.54
C LEU A 313 2.89 -9.47 10.69
N PRO A 314 3.50 -10.28 9.81
CA PRO A 314 4.40 -9.76 8.78
C PRO A 314 3.72 -8.69 7.92
N ARG A 315 4.44 -7.66 7.53
CA ARG A 315 3.91 -6.55 6.71
C ARG A 315 3.31 -7.01 5.37
N GLU A 316 3.85 -8.07 4.78
CA GLU A 316 3.33 -8.68 3.55
C GLU A 316 1.92 -9.25 3.78
N VAL A 317 1.71 -9.89 4.92
CA VAL A 317 0.40 -10.40 5.35
C VAL A 317 -0.55 -9.25 5.68
N ALA A 318 -0.09 -8.25 6.43
CA ALA A 318 -0.90 -7.08 6.77
C ALA A 318 -1.40 -6.34 5.51
N LYS A 319 -0.52 -6.11 4.53
CA LYS A 319 -0.90 -5.54 3.22
C LYS A 319 -1.90 -6.44 2.49
N ALA A 320 -1.70 -7.77 2.49
CA ALA A 320 -2.61 -8.70 1.84
C ALA A 320 -4.00 -8.70 2.50
N LEU A 321 -4.09 -8.64 3.85
CA LEU A 321 -5.35 -8.52 4.58
C LEU A 321 -6.10 -7.23 4.26
N ILE A 322 -5.42 -6.10 4.21
CA ILE A 322 -6.00 -4.81 3.81
C ILE A 322 -6.61 -4.91 2.42
N ILE A 323 -5.89 -5.43 1.45
CA ILE A 323 -6.36 -5.56 0.07
C ILE A 323 -7.49 -6.59 -0.04
N ASP A 324 -7.36 -7.75 0.60
CA ASP A 324 -8.36 -8.81 0.59
C ASP A 324 -9.70 -8.34 1.17
N SER A 325 -9.64 -7.58 2.27
CA SER A 325 -10.84 -7.03 2.92
C SER A 325 -11.57 -6.00 2.06
N ALA A 326 -10.83 -5.20 1.28
CA ALA A 326 -11.40 -4.21 0.36
C ALA A 326 -12.07 -4.87 -0.85
N ALA A 327 -11.43 -5.90 -1.42
CA ALA A 327 -11.86 -6.54 -2.65
C ALA A 327 -13.19 -7.31 -2.50
N GLY A 328 -13.40 -7.95 -1.37
CA GLY A 328 -14.59 -8.77 -1.16
C GLY A 328 -14.73 -9.90 -2.20
N TRP A 329 -15.91 -10.54 -2.26
CA TRP A 329 -16.19 -11.67 -3.15
C TRP A 329 -16.61 -11.28 -4.56
N GLU A 330 -17.11 -10.07 -4.72
CA GLU A 330 -17.63 -9.58 -6.00
C GLU A 330 -16.55 -8.93 -6.89
N TYR A 331 -15.37 -8.74 -6.35
CA TYR A 331 -14.28 -8.15 -7.09
C TYR A 331 -13.83 -9.07 -8.23
N LYS A 332 -13.89 -8.54 -9.45
CA LYS A 332 -13.39 -9.22 -10.66
C LYS A 332 -12.29 -8.37 -11.28
N LEU A 333 -11.10 -8.91 -11.28
CA LEU A 333 -9.97 -8.27 -11.96
C LEU A 333 -10.35 -8.00 -13.43
N GLY A 334 -10.26 -6.75 -13.87
CA GLY A 334 -10.62 -6.34 -15.23
C GLY A 334 -12.07 -5.91 -15.45
N ALA A 335 -13.02 -6.34 -14.63
CA ALA A 335 -14.44 -5.99 -14.76
C ALA A 335 -14.97 -5.00 -13.72
N TYR A 336 -14.19 -4.69 -12.67
CA TYR A 336 -14.58 -3.72 -11.65
C TYR A 336 -14.54 -2.30 -12.21
N LYS A 337 -15.71 -1.68 -12.36
CA LYS A 337 -15.87 -0.41 -13.10
C LYS A 337 -15.06 0.76 -12.53
N ASN A 338 -14.88 0.81 -11.21
CA ASN A 338 -14.24 1.92 -10.52
C ASN A 338 -12.82 1.59 -10.03
N LYS A 339 -12.21 0.51 -10.51
CA LYS A 339 -10.89 0.07 -10.04
C LYS A 339 -9.80 1.14 -10.15
N ASP A 340 -9.88 1.99 -11.17
CA ASP A 340 -8.90 3.06 -11.39
C ASP A 340 -9.01 4.20 -10.37
N ILE A 341 -10.12 4.26 -9.60
CA ILE A 341 -10.37 5.28 -8.56
C ILE A 341 -10.41 4.66 -7.18
N LEU A 342 -11.05 3.49 -7.02
CA LEU A 342 -11.23 2.83 -5.73
C LEU A 342 -10.17 1.77 -5.44
N GLY A 343 -9.31 1.44 -6.41
CA GLY A 343 -8.37 0.33 -6.28
C GLY A 343 -9.08 -1.01 -6.15
N TYR A 344 -8.70 -1.79 -5.15
CA TYR A 344 -9.40 -3.04 -4.82
C TYR A 344 -10.76 -2.82 -4.15
N GLY A 345 -11.03 -1.63 -3.62
CA GLY A 345 -12.30 -1.27 -3.00
C GLY A 345 -12.14 -0.43 -1.74
N VAL A 346 -13.23 -0.36 -0.97
CA VAL A 346 -13.30 0.38 0.29
C VAL A 346 -13.03 -0.56 1.46
N ILE A 347 -12.08 -0.16 2.30
CA ILE A 347 -11.71 -0.93 3.50
C ILE A 347 -12.84 -0.89 4.53
N PRO A 348 -13.18 -2.01 5.19
CA PRO A 348 -14.12 -2.02 6.32
C PRO A 348 -13.68 -1.09 7.45
N ILE A 349 -14.66 -0.46 8.10
CA ILE A 349 -14.39 0.46 9.22
C ILE A 349 -13.76 -0.29 10.38
N ASP A 350 -14.43 -1.32 10.89
CA ASP A 350 -13.99 -2.10 12.04
C ASP A 350 -12.88 -3.09 11.67
N ILE A 351 -11.79 -3.09 12.43
CA ILE A 351 -10.63 -3.99 12.25
C ILE A 351 -11.03 -5.46 12.40
N SER A 352 -12.04 -5.77 13.20
CA SER A 352 -12.53 -7.13 13.36
C SER A 352 -13.01 -7.72 12.03
N ARG A 353 -13.58 -6.91 11.13
CA ARG A 353 -14.00 -7.35 9.80
C ARG A 353 -12.82 -7.65 8.85
N ILE A 354 -11.66 -7.10 9.13
CA ILE A 354 -10.42 -7.43 8.40
C ILE A 354 -9.86 -8.75 8.93
N LEU A 355 -9.95 -8.98 10.23
CA LEU A 355 -9.40 -10.13 10.92
C LEU A 355 -10.36 -11.32 10.98
N SER A 356 -11.65 -11.13 11.16
CA SER A 356 -12.65 -12.21 11.25
C SER A 356 -13.25 -12.58 9.89
N SER A 357 -13.85 -13.76 9.84
CA SER A 357 -14.61 -14.27 8.70
C SER A 357 -15.99 -14.80 9.13
N GLU A 358 -16.90 -15.02 8.18
CA GLU A 358 -18.18 -15.64 8.46
C GLU A 358 -17.99 -17.10 8.91
N SER A 359 -18.92 -17.64 9.70
CA SER A 359 -18.86 -19.03 10.20
C SER A 359 -18.76 -20.12 9.12
N ARG A 360 -19.12 -19.78 7.87
CA ARG A 360 -18.99 -20.65 6.69
C ARG A 360 -17.70 -20.42 5.90
N GLU A 361 -16.77 -19.63 6.42
CA GLU A 361 -15.51 -19.31 5.75
C GLU A 361 -14.32 -19.86 6.54
N ILE A 362 -13.53 -20.69 5.90
CA ILE A 362 -12.20 -21.03 6.39
C ILE A 362 -11.26 -19.97 5.84
N ARG A 363 -10.65 -19.20 6.74
CA ARG A 363 -9.68 -18.16 6.38
C ARG A 363 -8.37 -18.43 7.10
N PHE A 364 -7.29 -18.40 6.37
CA PHE A 364 -5.96 -18.65 6.92
C PHE A 364 -4.90 -17.84 6.19
N ILE A 365 -3.75 -17.72 6.83
CA ILE A 365 -2.60 -16.97 6.35
C ILE A 365 -1.50 -17.94 5.98
N VAL A 366 -0.84 -17.70 4.86
CA VAL A 366 0.39 -18.37 4.47
C VAL A 366 1.44 -17.31 4.22
N TYR A 367 2.58 -17.42 4.88
CA TYR A 367 3.70 -16.53 4.60
C TYR A 367 5.02 -17.30 4.59
N GLY A 368 6.00 -16.76 3.95
CA GLY A 368 7.28 -17.40 3.80
C GLY A 368 8.23 -16.60 2.94
N THR A 369 9.32 -17.24 2.58
CA THR A 369 10.39 -16.64 1.80
C THR A 369 10.55 -17.41 0.49
N SER A 370 10.52 -16.71 -0.63
CA SER A 370 10.75 -17.28 -1.95
C SER A 370 12.18 -16.99 -2.39
N GLN A 371 12.89 -18.03 -2.79
CA GLN A 371 14.24 -17.92 -3.37
C GLN A 371 14.15 -17.78 -4.89
N SER A 372 15.17 -17.17 -5.48
CA SER A 372 15.26 -16.98 -6.94
C SER A 372 15.17 -18.32 -7.68
N TYR A 373 14.32 -18.34 -8.70
CA TYR A 373 14.06 -19.54 -9.55
C TYR A 373 13.60 -20.80 -8.82
N LYS A 374 13.17 -20.67 -7.55
CA LYS A 374 12.59 -21.79 -6.82
C LYS A 374 11.08 -21.70 -6.76
N THR A 375 10.45 -22.86 -6.64
CA THR A 375 9.03 -23.00 -6.40
C THR A 375 8.81 -23.45 -4.97
N THR A 376 8.01 -22.70 -4.21
CA THR A 376 7.60 -23.09 -2.86
C THR A 376 6.17 -23.62 -2.92
N ASN A 377 5.96 -24.84 -2.42
CA ASN A 377 4.67 -25.50 -2.46
C ASN A 377 4.15 -25.79 -1.05
N TYR A 378 2.87 -25.54 -0.86
CA TYR A 378 2.13 -25.85 0.38
C TYR A 378 0.97 -26.77 0.05
N ALA A 379 0.89 -27.90 0.75
CA ALA A 379 -0.20 -28.87 0.60
C ALA A 379 -1.21 -28.72 1.72
N ILE A 380 -2.43 -28.31 1.41
CA ILE A 380 -3.45 -27.86 2.37
C ILE A 380 -4.57 -28.91 2.47
N PRO A 381 -4.84 -29.46 3.66
CA PRO A 381 -5.87 -30.49 3.85
C PRO A 381 -7.27 -29.86 4.01
N VAL A 382 -7.82 -29.33 2.93
CA VAL A 382 -9.17 -28.72 2.94
C VAL A 382 -10.22 -29.81 3.20
N PRO A 383 -11.17 -29.60 4.15
CA PRO A 383 -12.24 -30.54 4.43
C PRO A 383 -13.17 -30.76 3.23
N ARG A 384 -13.75 -31.95 3.14
CA ARG A 384 -14.67 -32.37 2.07
C ARG A 384 -16.06 -32.61 2.63
N ASP A 385 -17.04 -32.64 1.75
CA ASP A 385 -18.38 -33.12 2.07
C ASP A 385 -18.45 -34.68 2.10
N ASP A 386 -19.61 -35.20 2.46
CA ASP A 386 -19.86 -36.66 2.55
C ASP A 386 -19.79 -37.33 1.17
N GLU A 387 -19.90 -36.58 0.08
CA GLU A 387 -19.77 -37.08 -1.30
C GLU A 387 -18.31 -37.01 -1.81
N ASN A 388 -17.34 -36.69 -0.95
CA ASN A 388 -15.93 -36.45 -1.30
C ASN A 388 -15.69 -35.29 -2.28
N LYS A 389 -16.49 -34.25 -2.20
CA LYS A 389 -16.35 -33.04 -2.99
C LYS A 389 -15.87 -31.87 -2.10
N TYR A 390 -15.37 -30.82 -2.74
CA TYR A 390 -15.00 -29.56 -2.09
C TYR A 390 -16.11 -28.53 -2.31
N PRO A 391 -16.98 -28.28 -1.32
CA PRO A 391 -18.10 -27.36 -1.47
C PRO A 391 -17.69 -25.91 -1.25
N TYR A 392 -16.60 -25.44 -1.88
CA TYR A 392 -16.05 -24.11 -1.64
C TYR A 392 -15.93 -23.29 -2.93
N ILE A 393 -16.15 -21.99 -2.79
CA ILE A 393 -15.53 -20.98 -3.61
C ILE A 393 -14.28 -20.48 -2.91
N ALA A 394 -13.29 -20.03 -3.66
CA ALA A 394 -11.99 -19.71 -3.12
C ALA A 394 -11.50 -18.34 -3.54
N ARG A 395 -10.82 -17.65 -2.62
CA ARG A 395 -10.13 -16.39 -2.86
C ARG A 395 -8.74 -16.46 -2.25
N ALA A 396 -7.77 -15.88 -2.92
CA ALA A 396 -6.41 -15.75 -2.44
C ALA A 396 -5.83 -14.40 -2.81
N THR A 397 -5.24 -13.72 -1.85
CA THR A 397 -4.57 -12.43 -2.03
C THR A 397 -3.15 -12.54 -1.51
N MET A 398 -2.15 -12.30 -2.36
CA MET A 398 -0.73 -12.37 -1.98
C MET A 398 -0.04 -11.04 -2.26
N CYS A 399 0.75 -10.57 -1.30
CA CYS A 399 1.57 -9.37 -1.40
C CYS A 399 3.04 -9.64 -1.10
N TYR A 400 3.91 -8.88 -1.74
CA TYR A 400 5.36 -8.90 -1.53
C TYR A 400 5.96 -7.54 -1.90
N PHE A 401 7.23 -7.28 -1.52
CA PHE A 401 7.91 -6.01 -1.72
C PHE A 401 9.17 -6.21 -2.56
N PRO A 402 9.05 -6.25 -3.90
CA PRO A 402 10.18 -6.50 -4.78
C PRO A 402 11.12 -5.31 -4.85
N ASP A 403 12.39 -5.58 -5.18
CA ASP A 403 13.29 -4.55 -5.66
C ASP A 403 12.77 -3.95 -6.97
N CYS A 404 12.87 -2.63 -7.09
CA CYS A 404 12.39 -1.86 -8.22
C CYS A 404 13.52 -1.05 -8.85
N SER A 405 13.47 -0.86 -10.17
CA SER A 405 14.48 -0.09 -10.89
C SER A 405 13.84 0.91 -11.84
N ARG A 406 13.90 2.20 -11.48
CA ARG A 406 13.34 3.28 -12.28
C ARG A 406 13.94 3.35 -13.69
N ALA A 407 15.23 3.02 -13.83
CA ALA A 407 15.92 3.02 -15.12
C ALA A 407 15.37 2.00 -16.14
N GLN A 408 14.56 1.03 -15.69
CA GLN A 408 13.97 0.00 -16.53
C GLN A 408 12.63 0.42 -17.20
N GLY A 409 12.15 1.64 -16.93
CA GLY A 409 10.88 2.11 -17.49
C GLY A 409 9.72 1.20 -17.11
N VAL A 410 9.04 0.62 -18.11
CA VAL A 410 7.89 -0.28 -17.90
C VAL A 410 8.26 -1.61 -17.21
N ASP A 411 9.53 -1.99 -17.21
CA ASP A 411 10.05 -3.18 -16.53
C ASP A 411 10.51 -2.87 -15.10
N TYR A 412 9.79 -2.01 -14.43
CA TYR A 412 10.12 -1.40 -13.16
C TYR A 412 10.45 -2.39 -12.03
N THR A 413 9.68 -3.49 -11.91
CA THR A 413 9.92 -4.52 -10.88
C THR A 413 10.92 -5.57 -11.36
N ASN A 414 11.92 -5.89 -10.54
CA ASN A 414 12.97 -6.85 -10.90
C ASN A 414 12.56 -8.30 -10.71
N ARG A 415 11.63 -8.57 -9.80
CA ARG A 415 11.16 -9.92 -9.45
C ARG A 415 9.65 -9.99 -9.43
N GLU A 416 9.12 -11.11 -9.91
CA GLU A 416 7.71 -11.49 -9.81
C GLU A 416 7.56 -12.77 -9.00
N LEU A 417 6.60 -12.79 -8.07
CA LEU A 417 6.06 -13.99 -7.48
C LEU A 417 4.72 -14.31 -8.14
N SER A 418 4.67 -15.41 -8.86
CA SER A 418 3.44 -15.94 -9.43
C SER A 418 2.84 -16.97 -8.49
N MET A 419 1.53 -16.92 -8.25
CA MET A 419 0.83 -17.82 -7.34
C MET A 419 -0.12 -18.73 -8.13
N LYS A 420 -0.03 -20.04 -7.91
CA LYS A 420 -1.05 -21.01 -8.29
C LYS A 420 -1.78 -21.46 -7.04
N PHE A 421 -3.09 -21.61 -7.14
CA PHE A 421 -3.92 -22.07 -6.03
C PHE A 421 -5.05 -22.97 -6.53
N GLY A 422 -5.23 -24.13 -5.94
CA GLY A 422 -6.28 -25.04 -6.36
C GLY A 422 -6.09 -26.47 -5.84
N ARG A 423 -6.83 -27.41 -6.41
CA ARG A 423 -6.79 -28.82 -6.06
C ARG A 423 -5.53 -29.49 -6.60
N VAL A 424 -4.94 -30.38 -5.81
CA VAL A 424 -3.80 -31.19 -6.27
C VAL A 424 -4.28 -32.40 -7.05
N LYS A 425 -3.83 -32.54 -8.30
CA LYS A 425 -4.10 -33.66 -9.19
C LYS A 425 -3.28 -34.90 -8.78
N PRO A 426 -3.64 -36.12 -9.25
CA PRO A 426 -2.88 -37.34 -8.95
C PRO A 426 -1.40 -37.31 -9.36
N ASN A 427 -1.05 -36.48 -10.35
CA ASN A 427 0.33 -36.28 -10.80
C ASN A 427 1.08 -35.19 -10.01
N GLY A 428 0.50 -34.70 -8.91
CA GLY A 428 1.08 -33.63 -8.09
C GLY A 428 0.85 -32.21 -8.60
N GLN A 429 0.39 -32.02 -9.82
CA GLN A 429 0.12 -30.69 -10.36
C GLN A 429 -1.10 -30.05 -9.72
N ILE A 430 -1.07 -28.73 -9.56
CA ILE A 430 -2.22 -27.95 -9.08
C ILE A 430 -3.18 -27.69 -10.24
N ASP A 431 -4.46 -28.04 -10.03
CA ASP A 431 -5.58 -27.64 -10.88
C ASP A 431 -5.93 -26.20 -10.50
N ASP A 432 -5.19 -25.26 -11.08
CA ASP A 432 -5.19 -23.85 -10.71
C ASP A 432 -6.57 -23.23 -10.96
N ILE A 433 -7.11 -22.59 -9.94
CA ILE A 433 -8.34 -21.81 -10.04
C ILE A 433 -8.11 -20.38 -10.55
N ASN A 434 -6.84 -20.00 -10.68
CA ASN A 434 -6.44 -18.71 -11.21
C ASN A 434 -6.79 -18.64 -12.70
N GLU A 435 -7.75 -17.79 -13.05
CA GLU A 435 -8.08 -17.50 -14.44
C GLU A 435 -7.00 -16.64 -15.11
N ASN A 436 -6.05 -16.13 -14.33
CA ASN A 436 -4.87 -15.41 -14.79
C ASN A 436 -3.79 -16.40 -15.26
N ILE A 437 -4.07 -17.14 -16.30
CA ILE A 437 -3.12 -18.10 -16.84
C ILE A 437 -1.95 -17.31 -17.45
N GLN A 438 -0.87 -17.21 -16.69
CA GLN A 438 0.41 -16.66 -17.13
C GLN A 438 1.33 -17.76 -17.69
N ASP A 439 0.76 -18.91 -17.99
CA ASP A 439 1.52 -20.07 -18.41
C ASP A 439 1.95 -19.93 -19.86
N GLU A 440 3.23 -20.12 -20.11
CA GLU A 440 3.85 -20.03 -21.43
C GLU A 440 3.37 -21.16 -22.39
N GLU A 441 2.72 -22.20 -21.85
CA GLU A 441 2.40 -23.41 -22.61
C GLU A 441 0.99 -23.47 -23.22
N GLY A 442 0.08 -22.55 -22.94
CA GLY A 442 -1.32 -22.79 -23.34
C GLY A 442 -2.16 -21.63 -23.84
N LEU A 443 -1.82 -20.39 -23.59
CA LEU A 443 -2.61 -19.24 -24.00
C LEU A 443 -1.78 -18.21 -24.76
N HIS A 444 -2.25 -17.88 -25.95
CA HIS A 444 -1.67 -16.86 -26.83
C HIS A 444 -1.95 -15.42 -26.35
N ALA A 445 -1.81 -15.15 -25.03
CA ALA A 445 -1.84 -13.78 -24.52
C ALA A 445 -0.50 -13.12 -24.82
N ASP A 446 -0.53 -11.98 -25.51
CA ASP A 446 0.66 -11.16 -25.68
C ASP A 446 1.10 -10.54 -24.34
N GLU A 447 2.33 -10.04 -24.25
CA GLU A 447 2.89 -9.44 -23.04
C GLU A 447 2.05 -8.25 -22.54
N ARG A 448 1.47 -7.47 -23.46
CA ARG A 448 0.62 -6.33 -23.11
C ARG A 448 -0.68 -6.79 -22.44
N GLN A 449 -1.30 -7.85 -22.96
CA GLN A 449 -2.50 -8.44 -22.38
C GLN A 449 -2.18 -9.07 -21.02
N SER A 450 -1.06 -9.78 -20.90
CA SER A 450 -0.60 -10.38 -19.66
C SER A 450 -0.39 -9.34 -18.56
N ARG A 451 0.18 -8.18 -18.87
CA ARG A 451 0.36 -7.08 -17.92
C ARG A 451 -0.97 -6.42 -17.55
N LYS A 452 -1.81 -6.11 -18.52
CA LYS A 452 -3.05 -5.38 -18.32
C LYS A 452 -4.12 -6.21 -17.61
N GLU A 453 -4.33 -7.46 -18.04
CA GLU A 453 -5.42 -8.31 -17.56
C GLU A 453 -4.98 -9.22 -16.42
N PHE A 454 -3.76 -9.73 -16.46
CA PHE A 454 -3.25 -10.73 -15.53
C PHE A 454 -2.27 -10.16 -14.51
N ARG A 455 -2.05 -8.86 -14.50
CA ARG A 455 -1.17 -8.18 -13.53
C ARG A 455 0.23 -8.79 -13.42
N LYS A 456 0.77 -9.25 -14.56
CA LYS A 456 2.14 -9.75 -14.62
C LYS A 456 3.11 -8.67 -14.12
N TRP A 457 4.04 -9.07 -13.23
CA TRP A 457 5.02 -8.22 -12.58
C TRP A 457 4.48 -7.26 -11.50
N GLU A 458 3.20 -7.26 -11.20
CA GLU A 458 2.64 -6.54 -10.06
C GLU A 458 2.92 -7.28 -8.74
N ASN A 459 3.17 -6.54 -7.67
CA ASN A 459 3.51 -7.08 -6.35
C ASN A 459 2.29 -7.46 -5.49
N THR A 460 1.11 -7.39 -6.08
CA THR A 460 -0.14 -7.86 -5.49
C THR A 460 -0.79 -8.85 -6.44
N LYS A 461 -1.02 -10.07 -5.97
CA LYS A 461 -1.72 -11.12 -6.73
C LYS A 461 -3.06 -11.38 -6.09
N PHE A 462 -4.12 -11.33 -6.89
CA PHE A 462 -5.48 -11.56 -6.44
C PHE A 462 -6.14 -12.63 -7.31
N ILE A 463 -6.60 -13.71 -6.67
CA ILE A 463 -7.29 -14.83 -7.29
C ILE A 463 -8.67 -14.93 -6.65
N SER A 464 -9.71 -15.06 -7.45
CA SER A 464 -11.07 -15.31 -6.96
C SER A 464 -11.80 -16.21 -7.94
N LYS A 465 -12.39 -17.28 -7.43
CA LYS A 465 -13.24 -18.18 -8.19
C LYS A 465 -14.68 -18.02 -7.76
N VAL A 466 -15.48 -17.44 -8.61
CA VAL A 466 -16.94 -17.39 -8.46
C VAL A 466 -17.54 -18.60 -9.17
N LEU A 467 -18.20 -19.49 -8.43
CA LEU A 467 -18.96 -20.58 -9.02
C LEU A 467 -20.23 -20.04 -9.68
N LYS A 468 -20.44 -20.34 -10.95
CA LYS A 468 -21.64 -19.95 -11.72
C LYS A 468 -22.92 -20.65 -11.24
N ALA A 469 -22.79 -21.74 -10.51
CA ALA A 469 -23.85 -22.47 -9.83
C ALA A 469 -23.22 -23.07 -8.59
N ASN A 470 -23.91 -23.17 -7.48
CA ASN A 470 -23.47 -23.76 -6.21
C ASN A 470 -23.11 -25.25 -6.39
N ARG A 471 -22.13 -25.53 -7.25
CA ARG A 471 -21.67 -26.90 -7.56
C ARG A 471 -20.39 -27.17 -6.80
N PRO A 472 -20.38 -28.18 -5.94
CA PRO A 472 -19.17 -28.65 -5.30
C PRO A 472 -18.11 -29.06 -6.32
N ILE A 473 -16.86 -28.75 -6.02
CA ILE A 473 -15.71 -29.12 -6.87
C ILE A 473 -15.29 -30.55 -6.53
N VAL A 474 -15.11 -31.39 -7.52
CA VAL A 474 -14.70 -32.79 -7.33
C VAL A 474 -13.27 -32.85 -6.79
N SER A 475 -13.01 -33.75 -5.81
CA SER A 475 -11.67 -33.98 -5.29
C SER A 475 -10.86 -34.90 -6.22
N TYR A 476 -9.53 -34.79 -6.17
CA TYR A 476 -8.59 -35.64 -6.89
C TYR A 476 -7.65 -36.37 -5.93
N GLY A 477 -7.03 -37.43 -6.39
CA GLY A 477 -5.86 -38.11 -5.85
C GLY A 477 -5.77 -38.12 -4.32
N GLU A 478 -4.73 -37.50 -3.77
CA GLU A 478 -4.50 -37.42 -2.32
C GLU A 478 -5.48 -36.49 -1.57
N ARG A 479 -6.33 -35.81 -2.31
CA ARG A 479 -7.44 -35.02 -1.76
C ARG A 479 -6.98 -33.77 -1.01
N LEU A 480 -5.98 -33.09 -1.60
CA LEU A 480 -5.39 -31.86 -1.09
C LEU A 480 -5.70 -30.68 -1.99
N TRP A 481 -5.62 -29.51 -1.42
CA TRP A 481 -5.40 -28.27 -2.14
C TRP A 481 -3.92 -27.91 -2.07
N GLY A 482 -3.44 -27.15 -3.04
CA GLY A 482 -2.06 -26.68 -3.08
C GLY A 482 -1.98 -25.19 -3.35
N ILE A 483 -0.97 -24.56 -2.75
CA ILE A 483 -0.50 -23.23 -3.12
C ILE A 483 0.92 -23.41 -3.64
N SER A 484 1.20 -22.86 -4.80
CA SER A 484 2.55 -22.84 -5.38
C SER A 484 2.95 -21.40 -5.65
N VAL A 485 4.07 -20.98 -5.09
CA VAL A 485 4.65 -19.66 -5.31
C VAL A 485 5.92 -19.82 -6.13
N ILE A 486 5.93 -19.24 -7.31
CA ILE A 486 7.01 -19.37 -8.30
C ILE A 486 7.67 -18.01 -8.46
N SER A 487 8.97 -17.95 -8.20
CA SER A 487 9.76 -16.74 -8.40
C SER A 487 10.31 -16.66 -9.83
N LYS A 488 10.11 -15.50 -10.47
CA LYS A 488 10.69 -15.15 -11.77
C LYS A 488 11.48 -13.85 -11.65
N GLU A 489 12.62 -13.76 -12.29
CA GLU A 489 13.48 -12.58 -12.30
C GLU A 489 13.67 -12.04 -13.72
N ARG A 490 13.77 -10.72 -13.88
CA ARG A 490 14.07 -10.08 -15.17
C ARG A 490 15.54 -9.77 -15.34
N LEU A 491 16.18 -9.39 -14.25
CA LEU A 491 17.56 -8.97 -14.23
C LEU A 491 18.34 -9.97 -13.39
N SER A 492 19.50 -10.38 -13.85
CA SER A 492 20.46 -11.08 -13.02
C SER A 492 20.92 -10.11 -11.94
N SER A 493 20.23 -10.08 -10.81
CA SER A 493 20.74 -9.37 -9.64
C SER A 493 21.98 -10.13 -9.19
N GLN A 494 23.09 -9.42 -9.00
CA GLN A 494 24.31 -10.01 -8.42
C GLN A 494 24.13 -10.42 -6.95
N MET A 495 22.93 -10.22 -6.40
CA MET A 495 22.53 -10.61 -5.05
C MET A 495 21.30 -11.50 -5.12
N GLU A 496 21.49 -12.78 -4.86
CA GLU A 496 20.41 -13.70 -4.48
C GLU A 496 19.83 -13.22 -3.14
N LYS A 497 18.85 -12.32 -3.19
CA LYS A 497 18.10 -11.93 -2.01
C LYS A 497 16.83 -12.76 -1.95
N ASP A 498 16.60 -13.34 -0.80
CA ASP A 498 15.31 -13.93 -0.47
C ASP A 498 14.22 -12.86 -0.50
N LEU A 499 13.03 -13.20 -1.02
CA LEU A 499 11.89 -12.31 -1.10
C LEU A 499 10.74 -12.86 -0.25
N ASN A 500 10.38 -12.11 0.80
CA ASN A 500 9.26 -12.47 1.65
C ASN A 500 7.93 -12.21 0.95
N PHE A 501 6.96 -13.07 1.23
CA PHE A 501 5.58 -12.89 0.78
C PHE A 501 4.60 -13.25 1.89
N GLY A 502 3.41 -12.65 1.81
CA GLY A 502 2.29 -13.00 2.66
C GLY A 502 1.03 -13.20 1.81
N ALA A 503 0.27 -14.24 2.09
CA ALA A 503 -0.95 -14.56 1.39
C ALA A 503 -2.09 -14.82 2.37
N VAL A 504 -3.27 -14.30 2.05
CA VAL A 504 -4.53 -14.56 2.73
C VAL A 504 -5.37 -15.44 1.83
N ILE A 505 -5.80 -16.59 2.36
CA ILE A 505 -6.62 -17.56 1.65
C ILE A 505 -7.97 -17.64 2.34
N THR A 506 -9.04 -17.53 1.59
CA THR A 506 -10.40 -17.66 2.10
C THR A 506 -11.19 -18.68 1.26
N LEU A 507 -11.73 -19.67 1.93
CA LEU A 507 -12.57 -20.72 1.35
C LEU A 507 -13.98 -20.56 1.92
N ARG A 508 -14.95 -20.15 1.10
CA ARG A 508 -16.35 -20.01 1.51
C ARG A 508 -17.12 -21.27 1.14
N GLU A 509 -17.67 -21.92 2.15
CA GLU A 509 -18.50 -23.12 1.99
C GLU A 509 -19.86 -22.74 1.37
N VAL A 510 -20.27 -23.44 0.29
CA VAL A 510 -21.45 -23.06 -0.50
C VAL A 510 -22.77 -23.56 0.09
N ASN A 511 -22.75 -24.55 0.99
CA ASN A 511 -23.92 -25.11 1.67
C ASN A 511 -24.17 -24.47 3.05
N GLY A 512 -23.30 -23.56 3.49
CA GLY A 512 -23.42 -22.85 4.76
C GLY A 512 -22.94 -23.63 5.99
N ILE A 513 -22.18 -24.71 5.81
CA ILE A 513 -21.67 -25.55 6.89
C ILE A 513 -20.34 -24.96 7.41
N ASN A 514 -20.23 -24.81 8.74
CA ASN A 514 -18.95 -24.48 9.37
C ASN A 514 -18.04 -25.71 9.40
N ARG A 515 -16.88 -25.63 8.76
CA ARG A 515 -15.89 -26.72 8.68
C ARG A 515 -14.51 -26.31 9.22
N ILE A 516 -14.45 -25.26 10.02
CA ILE A 516 -13.18 -24.72 10.52
C ILE A 516 -12.50 -25.71 11.45
N GLU A 517 -13.23 -26.31 12.40
CA GLU A 517 -12.65 -27.30 13.30
C GLU A 517 -12.11 -28.53 12.56
N ASP A 518 -12.79 -28.97 11.50
CA ASP A 518 -12.33 -30.07 10.67
C ASP A 518 -11.04 -29.70 9.93
N PHE A 519 -10.93 -28.44 9.49
CA PHE A 519 -9.73 -27.91 8.86
C PHE A 519 -8.56 -27.87 9.84
N ILE A 520 -8.75 -27.33 11.05
CA ILE A 520 -7.72 -27.24 12.10
C ILE A 520 -7.22 -28.64 12.46
N LYS A 521 -8.15 -29.58 12.70
CA LYS A 521 -7.81 -30.99 12.98
C LYS A 521 -6.99 -31.63 11.85
N ALA A 522 -7.38 -31.39 10.60
CA ALA A 522 -6.68 -31.91 9.44
C ALA A 522 -5.26 -31.32 9.26
N CYS A 523 -5.08 -30.04 9.55
CA CYS A 523 -3.77 -29.37 9.57
C CYS A 523 -2.87 -29.96 10.67
N THR A 524 -3.38 -30.06 11.89
CA THR A 524 -2.65 -30.60 13.05
C THR A 524 -2.22 -32.05 12.82
N LEU A 525 -3.09 -32.89 12.24
CA LEU A 525 -2.76 -34.27 11.91
C LEU A 525 -1.64 -34.40 10.87
N ARG A 526 -1.38 -33.39 10.09
CA ARG A 526 -0.27 -33.31 9.12
C ARG A 526 0.98 -32.65 9.68
N GLY A 527 1.01 -32.35 10.96
CA GLY A 527 2.17 -31.74 11.64
C GLY A 527 2.28 -30.24 11.44
N TRP A 528 1.23 -29.55 10.98
CA TRP A 528 1.21 -28.11 10.93
C TRP A 528 0.99 -27.54 12.33
N ILE A 529 1.74 -26.49 12.66
CA ILE A 529 1.45 -25.68 13.84
C ILE A 529 0.35 -24.70 13.43
N VAL A 530 -0.78 -24.78 14.11
CA VAL A 530 -1.91 -23.89 13.89
C VAL A 530 -1.99 -22.94 15.09
N SER A 531 -1.83 -21.66 14.84
CA SER A 531 -2.10 -20.59 15.78
C SER A 531 -3.39 -19.90 15.39
N GLU A 532 -4.34 -19.85 16.32
CA GLU A 532 -5.53 -19.03 16.15
C GLU A 532 -5.14 -17.57 16.48
N ILE A 533 -5.39 -16.66 15.54
CA ILE A 533 -5.40 -15.24 15.87
C ILE A 533 -6.63 -15.06 16.77
N ASP A 534 -6.52 -14.27 17.82
CA ASP A 534 -7.61 -14.03 18.80
C ASP A 534 -8.83 -13.33 18.15
N VAL A 535 -9.28 -13.89 17.03
CA VAL A 535 -10.42 -13.48 16.23
C VAL A 535 -11.09 -14.76 15.72
N GLU A 536 -12.36 -14.89 15.96
CA GLU A 536 -13.18 -16.02 15.55
C GLU A 536 -12.97 -16.36 14.06
N ASN A 537 -12.74 -17.65 13.77
CA ASN A 537 -12.57 -18.19 12.42
C ASN A 537 -11.33 -17.74 11.63
N GLN A 538 -10.28 -17.27 12.29
CA GLN A 538 -8.98 -17.00 11.64
C GLN A 538 -7.91 -17.97 12.12
N ILE A 539 -7.10 -18.42 11.15
CA ILE A 539 -6.04 -19.38 11.41
C ILE A 539 -4.74 -18.88 10.79
N ASP A 540 -3.71 -18.80 11.61
CA ASP A 540 -2.34 -18.60 11.17
C ASP A 540 -1.66 -19.98 11.11
N VAL A 541 -1.25 -20.40 9.91
CA VAL A 541 -0.71 -21.75 9.67
C VAL A 541 0.78 -21.62 9.37
N TYR A 542 1.59 -22.06 10.34
CA TYR A 542 3.04 -22.15 10.19
C TYR A 542 3.44 -23.48 9.55
N ASN A 543 4.15 -23.39 8.43
CA ASN A 543 4.73 -24.59 7.83
C ASN A 543 6.05 -24.95 8.53
N THR A 544 6.02 -25.99 9.37
CA THR A 544 7.21 -26.48 10.07
C THR A 544 8.05 -27.44 9.24
N ASN A 545 7.50 -27.96 8.14
CA ASN A 545 8.18 -28.88 7.23
C ASN A 545 8.12 -28.34 5.81
N GLN A 546 9.15 -27.58 5.42
CA GLN A 546 9.41 -27.33 4.00
C GLN A 546 9.89 -28.63 3.34
N GLU A 547 8.97 -29.50 2.96
CA GLU A 547 9.29 -30.54 2.00
C GLU A 547 9.42 -29.86 0.63
N GLU A 548 10.65 -29.81 0.10
CA GLU A 548 10.89 -29.51 -1.31
C GLU A 548 10.22 -30.63 -2.13
N ILE A 549 8.98 -30.44 -2.50
CA ILE A 549 8.36 -31.27 -3.52
C ILE A 549 8.83 -30.71 -4.86
N VAL A 550 9.87 -31.33 -5.40
CA VAL A 550 10.30 -31.08 -6.77
C VAL A 550 9.26 -31.73 -7.66
N PHE A 551 8.50 -30.93 -8.37
CA PHE A 551 7.67 -31.41 -9.47
C PHE A 551 8.52 -31.37 -10.74
N ASP A 552 8.82 -32.53 -11.30
CA ASP A 552 9.42 -32.70 -12.63
C ASP A 552 8.48 -32.21 -13.74
#